data_c8831fa3a0b9580507ffb34a14d1cdd3
#
_entry.id   c8831fa3a0b9580507ffb34a14d1cdd3
#
_cell.length_a   1.000
_cell.length_b   1.000
_cell.length_c   1.000
_cell.angle_alpha   90.00
_cell.angle_beta   90.00
_cell.angle_gamma   90.00
#
_symmetry.space_group_name_H-M   'P 1'
#
loop_
_entity.id
_entity.type
_entity.pdbx_description
1 polymer ?
#
loop_
_entity_poly.entity_id
_entity_poly.type
_entity_poly.pdbx_seq_one_letter_code
_entity_poly.pdbx_strand_id
1 'polypeptide(L)'
;MQIPTESSNAMTALERRASLSLATIFALRMLGLFLVLPVFALEARKYAGGDDPALIGLAMGLYGLTQGLLQIPYGMASDRLGRKRVIVFGLLVFAIGSFVAAFSTSLGWLMIGRSIQGAGAVSAAVTALLADQTRDEVRTKAMALVGGSIALMFAVSLLLAPLLVVAIGLGGLFAMTGALALGGIAVVIWGAPAEPLEHKNLPRGRLSEVLGQAALLRLNFGVFVLHAVQLAMWVAIPALLVQAGLSKEHHWWVYLPAVLASFLVMGFTLFPLEKRGYLRAVFLSAIALIALVQLGLWWSVSSSAGMGLLSVLLFLFFCGFNVLEASQPSLASKVAPAHARGMALGVYNSLQSLGFFVGGALGGWLIKHVGMQGLFIACGAGVLLWLAVAWPMQTPSPKAG
;
A
#
# COMPACT_ATOMS: atom_id res chain seq x y z
N MET A 1 -2.87 -28.99 -41.55
CA MET A 1 -3.98 -28.27 -40.92
C MET A 1 -3.85 -28.47 -39.41
N GLN A 2 -3.04 -27.63 -38.72
CA GLN A 2 -2.90 -27.70 -37.27
C GLN A 2 -4.09 -26.98 -36.65
N ILE A 3 -4.88 -27.73 -35.90
CA ILE A 3 -5.98 -27.18 -35.08
C ILE A 3 -5.33 -26.24 -34.07
N PRO A 4 -5.78 -24.96 -33.94
CA PRO A 4 -5.33 -24.07 -32.88
C PRO A 4 -5.72 -24.73 -31.58
N THR A 5 -4.74 -25.14 -30.76
CA THR A 5 -4.96 -25.54 -29.39
C THR A 5 -5.59 -24.35 -28.68
N GLU A 6 -6.84 -24.48 -28.22
CA GLU A 6 -7.50 -23.53 -27.33
C GLU A 6 -6.51 -23.11 -26.25
N SER A 7 -6.23 -21.82 -26.15
CA SER A 7 -5.35 -21.27 -25.13
C SER A 7 -6.00 -21.54 -23.77
N SER A 8 -5.53 -22.59 -23.10
CA SER A 8 -6.06 -22.99 -21.80
C SER A 8 -5.95 -21.80 -20.81
N ASN A 9 -7.09 -21.34 -20.31
CA ASN A 9 -7.18 -20.34 -19.23
C ASN A 9 -6.60 -20.84 -17.89
N ALA A 10 -6.05 -22.04 -17.85
CA ALA A 10 -5.36 -22.62 -16.70
C ALA A 10 -3.89 -22.23 -16.71
N MET A 11 -3.33 -21.96 -15.54
CA MET A 11 -1.90 -21.73 -15.35
C MET A 11 -1.12 -23.04 -15.56
N THR A 12 -0.03 -22.99 -16.29
CA THR A 12 0.96 -24.06 -16.33
C THR A 12 1.63 -24.24 -14.96
N ALA A 13 2.31 -25.37 -14.75
CA ALA A 13 3.05 -25.62 -13.51
C ALA A 13 4.12 -24.54 -13.25
N LEU A 14 4.79 -24.07 -14.30
CA LEU A 14 5.80 -23.01 -14.23
C LEU A 14 5.18 -21.66 -13.86
N GLU A 15 4.09 -21.25 -14.51
CA GLU A 15 3.36 -20.02 -14.21
C GLU A 15 2.79 -20.01 -12.78
N ARG A 16 2.29 -21.17 -12.31
CA ARG A 16 1.81 -21.32 -10.94
C ARG A 16 2.96 -21.20 -9.94
N ARG A 17 4.11 -21.83 -10.20
CA ARG A 17 5.31 -21.72 -9.37
C ARG A 17 5.81 -20.27 -9.32
N ALA A 18 5.87 -19.59 -10.47
CA ALA A 18 6.23 -18.17 -10.56
C ALA A 18 5.28 -17.31 -9.73
N SER A 19 3.97 -17.44 -9.96
CA SER A 19 2.96 -16.65 -9.26
C SER A 19 2.98 -16.85 -7.74
N LEU A 20 3.11 -18.08 -7.27
CA LEU A 20 3.21 -18.40 -5.84
C LEU A 20 4.49 -17.85 -5.23
N SER A 21 5.65 -18.04 -5.87
CA SER A 21 6.92 -17.52 -5.35
C SER A 21 6.90 -15.99 -5.25
N LEU A 22 6.43 -15.29 -6.28
CA LEU A 22 6.38 -13.83 -6.29
C LEU A 22 5.33 -13.28 -5.34
N ALA A 23 4.17 -13.94 -5.20
CA ALA A 23 3.19 -13.61 -4.16
C ALA A 23 3.76 -13.79 -2.75
N THR A 24 4.57 -14.83 -2.51
CA THR A 24 5.25 -15.07 -1.23
C THR A 24 6.26 -13.95 -0.94
N ILE A 25 7.04 -13.49 -1.92
CA ILE A 25 7.97 -12.36 -1.74
C ILE A 25 7.22 -11.10 -1.34
N PHE A 26 6.11 -10.78 -2.01
CA PHE A 26 5.25 -9.67 -1.62
C PHE A 26 4.66 -9.87 -0.23
N ALA A 27 4.17 -11.07 0.07
CA ALA A 27 3.58 -11.40 1.37
C ALA A 27 4.58 -11.16 2.52
N LEU A 28 5.79 -11.73 2.44
CA LEU A 28 6.82 -11.59 3.46
C LEU A 28 7.23 -10.13 3.67
N ARG A 29 7.45 -9.40 2.56
CA ARG A 29 7.82 -8.00 2.62
C ARG A 29 6.71 -7.13 3.20
N MET A 30 5.46 -7.33 2.75
CA MET A 30 4.31 -6.55 3.21
C MET A 30 3.91 -6.87 4.63
N LEU A 31 4.01 -8.14 5.05
CA LEU A 31 3.82 -8.50 6.45
C LEU A 31 4.75 -7.71 7.35
N GLY A 32 6.07 -7.71 7.06
CA GLY A 32 7.04 -6.96 7.83
C GLY A 32 6.75 -5.47 7.88
N LEU A 33 6.35 -4.87 6.76
CA LEU A 33 6.01 -3.46 6.69
C LEU A 33 4.75 -3.13 7.50
N PHE A 34 3.70 -3.93 7.34
CA PHE A 34 2.42 -3.70 7.99
C PHE A 34 2.43 -3.98 9.49
N LEU A 35 3.28 -4.89 9.98
CA LEU A 35 3.45 -5.14 11.42
C LEU A 35 3.89 -3.90 12.20
N VAL A 36 4.59 -2.99 11.55
CA VAL A 36 5.09 -1.78 12.20
C VAL A 36 4.02 -0.68 12.26
N LEU A 37 3.17 -0.54 11.22
CA LEU A 37 2.27 0.61 11.07
C LEU A 37 1.31 0.85 12.24
N PRO A 38 0.52 -0.13 12.73
CA PRO A 38 -0.51 0.13 13.73
C PRO A 38 0.03 0.43 15.13
N VAL A 39 1.30 0.16 15.38
CA VAL A 39 1.93 0.31 16.70
C VAL A 39 3.00 1.39 16.72
N PHE A 40 3.50 1.81 15.55
CA PHE A 40 4.66 2.70 15.44
C PHE A 40 4.48 4.02 16.20
N ALA A 41 3.36 4.71 16.01
CA ALA A 41 3.15 6.03 16.61
C ALA A 41 3.17 6.02 18.15
N LEU A 42 2.72 4.93 18.78
CA LEU A 42 2.76 4.76 20.23
C LEU A 42 4.15 4.34 20.73
N GLU A 43 4.78 3.40 20.03
CA GLU A 43 6.07 2.85 20.44
C GLU A 43 7.24 3.82 20.19
N ALA A 44 7.17 4.61 19.11
CA ALA A 44 8.20 5.60 18.79
C ALA A 44 8.35 6.68 19.88
N ARG A 45 7.31 6.93 20.69
CA ARG A 45 7.38 7.82 21.84
C ARG A 45 8.37 7.39 22.93
N LYS A 46 8.75 6.12 22.96
CA LYS A 46 9.72 5.58 23.91
C LYS A 46 11.17 5.87 23.54
N TYR A 47 11.43 6.32 22.31
CA TYR A 47 12.76 6.63 21.81
C TYR A 47 13.17 8.07 22.16
N ALA A 48 14.46 8.31 22.32
CA ALA A 48 14.97 9.67 22.48
C ALA A 48 14.55 10.54 21.27
N GLY A 49 13.86 11.65 21.53
CA GLY A 49 13.22 12.50 20.52
C GLY A 49 11.78 12.12 20.15
N GLY A 50 11.22 11.08 20.79
CA GLY A 50 9.86 10.60 20.54
C GLY A 50 8.74 11.43 21.16
N ASP A 51 9.05 12.50 21.88
CA ASP A 51 8.06 13.43 22.44
C ASP A 51 7.46 14.35 21.36
N ASP A 52 8.11 14.46 20.20
CA ASP A 52 7.68 15.30 19.10
C ASP A 52 6.83 14.54 18.07
N PRO A 53 5.50 14.77 17.99
CA PRO A 53 4.64 14.14 17.01
C PRO A 53 5.06 14.38 15.54
N ALA A 54 5.68 15.54 15.26
CA ALA A 54 6.15 15.84 13.91
C ALA A 54 7.30 14.91 13.49
N LEU A 55 8.24 14.62 14.41
CA LEU A 55 9.34 13.68 14.15
C LEU A 55 8.83 12.24 14.04
N ILE A 56 7.84 11.84 14.85
CA ILE A 56 7.20 10.52 14.73
C ILE A 56 6.55 10.35 13.36
N GLY A 57 5.75 11.34 12.95
CA GLY A 57 5.09 11.32 11.63
C GLY A 57 6.11 11.30 10.49
N LEU A 58 7.18 12.10 10.59
CA LEU A 58 8.27 12.09 9.63
C LEU A 58 8.95 10.71 9.55
N ALA A 59 9.25 10.08 10.69
CA ALA A 59 9.85 8.75 10.74
C ALA A 59 8.95 7.68 10.08
N MET A 60 7.63 7.79 10.23
CA MET A 60 6.68 6.94 9.52
C MET A 60 6.73 7.17 8.02
N GLY A 61 6.78 8.42 7.58
CA GLY A 61 6.70 8.82 6.17
C GLY A 61 7.98 8.58 5.37
N LEU A 62 9.18 8.67 5.98
CA LEU A 62 10.47 8.60 5.29
C LEU A 62 10.67 7.33 4.44
N TYR A 63 10.12 6.22 4.89
CA TYR A 63 10.03 5.00 4.08
C TYR A 63 9.36 5.26 2.72
N GLY A 64 8.22 5.95 2.74
CA GLY A 64 7.46 6.30 1.53
C GLY A 64 8.22 7.26 0.61
N LEU A 65 8.96 8.22 1.16
CA LEU A 65 9.78 9.16 0.36
C LEU A 65 10.82 8.41 -0.47
N THR A 66 11.67 7.64 0.18
CA THR A 66 12.76 6.93 -0.50
C THR A 66 12.23 5.85 -1.45
N GLN A 67 11.16 5.16 -1.08
CA GLN A 67 10.50 4.21 -1.96
C GLN A 67 9.91 4.90 -3.20
N GLY A 68 9.21 6.01 -3.03
CA GLY A 68 8.60 6.74 -4.15
C GLY A 68 9.62 7.26 -5.15
N LEU A 69 10.74 7.79 -4.66
CA LEU A 69 11.82 8.30 -5.50
C LEU A 69 12.57 7.18 -6.25
N LEU A 70 12.74 6.02 -5.63
CA LEU A 70 13.54 4.92 -6.18
C LEU A 70 12.72 3.87 -6.94
N GLN A 71 11.40 3.92 -6.90
CA GLN A 71 10.52 2.95 -7.57
C GLN A 71 10.79 2.85 -9.08
N ILE A 72 10.87 4.00 -9.77
CA ILE A 72 11.15 4.06 -11.21
C ILE A 72 12.60 3.66 -11.51
N PRO A 73 13.63 4.20 -10.84
CA PRO A 73 15.01 3.74 -11.00
C PRO A 73 15.21 2.23 -10.83
N TYR A 74 14.58 1.60 -9.84
CA TYR A 74 14.64 0.15 -9.67
C TYR A 74 13.97 -0.62 -10.83
N GLY A 75 12.82 -0.12 -11.30
CA GLY A 75 12.18 -0.67 -12.50
C GLY A 75 13.12 -0.66 -13.70
N MET A 76 13.73 0.50 -13.98
CA MET A 76 14.69 0.67 -15.09
C MET A 76 15.97 -0.18 -14.91
N ALA A 77 16.50 -0.23 -13.70
CA ALA A 77 17.67 -1.07 -13.40
C ALA A 77 17.36 -2.54 -13.60
N SER A 78 16.15 -3.01 -13.22
CA SER A 78 15.74 -4.40 -13.38
C SER A 78 15.61 -4.82 -14.84
N ASP A 79 15.30 -3.89 -15.74
CA ASP A 79 15.29 -4.12 -17.18
C ASP A 79 16.68 -4.34 -17.78
N ARG A 80 17.72 -3.79 -17.15
CA ARG A 80 19.11 -3.81 -17.68
C ARG A 80 19.98 -4.86 -17.01
N LEU A 81 19.86 -4.99 -15.68
CA LEU A 81 20.73 -5.83 -14.85
C LEU A 81 20.11 -7.22 -14.57
N GLY A 82 18.85 -7.42 -14.97
CA GLY A 82 18.05 -8.62 -14.67
C GLY A 82 17.14 -8.42 -13.46
N ARG A 83 15.92 -8.99 -13.55
CA ARG A 83 14.86 -8.82 -12.53
C ARG A 83 15.29 -9.35 -11.19
N LYS A 84 15.73 -10.61 -11.12
CA LYS A 84 16.10 -11.28 -9.86
C LYS A 84 17.25 -10.59 -9.14
N ARG A 85 18.28 -10.15 -9.87
CA ARG A 85 19.43 -9.45 -9.28
C ARG A 85 19.00 -8.17 -8.58
N VAL A 86 18.17 -7.37 -9.23
CA VAL A 86 17.67 -6.10 -8.66
C VAL A 86 16.71 -6.35 -7.50
N ILE A 87 15.87 -7.40 -7.56
CA ILE A 87 15.00 -7.80 -6.45
C ILE A 87 15.84 -8.21 -5.24
N VAL A 88 16.85 -9.07 -5.42
CA VAL A 88 17.76 -9.49 -4.32
C VAL A 88 18.47 -8.29 -3.72
N PHE A 89 19.04 -7.42 -4.54
CA PHE A 89 19.70 -6.19 -4.08
C PHE A 89 18.76 -5.31 -3.26
N GLY A 90 17.56 -5.05 -3.76
CA GLY A 90 16.61 -4.20 -3.06
C GLY A 90 16.08 -4.82 -1.77
N LEU A 91 15.84 -6.14 -1.73
CA LEU A 91 15.49 -6.84 -0.49
C LEU A 91 16.63 -6.82 0.52
N LEU A 92 17.88 -6.88 0.07
CA LEU A 92 19.04 -6.73 0.95
C LEU A 92 19.11 -5.33 1.54
N VAL A 93 18.94 -4.27 0.74
CA VAL A 93 18.85 -2.88 1.21
C VAL A 93 17.71 -2.74 2.22
N PHE A 94 16.54 -3.31 1.92
CA PHE A 94 15.38 -3.31 2.83
C PHE A 94 15.69 -4.01 4.16
N ALA A 95 16.37 -5.16 4.13
CA ALA A 95 16.77 -5.90 5.32
C ALA A 95 17.78 -5.11 6.17
N ILE A 96 18.80 -4.50 5.53
CA ILE A 96 19.78 -3.65 6.21
C ILE A 96 19.06 -2.48 6.92
N GLY A 97 18.18 -1.76 6.22
CA GLY A 97 17.40 -0.69 6.81
C GLY A 97 16.53 -1.15 7.99
N SER A 98 15.96 -2.36 7.89
CA SER A 98 15.18 -2.96 8.95
C SER A 98 16.04 -3.28 10.19
N PHE A 99 17.24 -3.82 10.01
CA PHE A 99 18.16 -4.07 11.14
C PHE A 99 18.71 -2.77 11.74
N VAL A 100 19.02 -1.74 10.93
CA VAL A 100 19.37 -0.41 11.44
C VAL A 100 18.24 0.14 12.31
N ALA A 101 16.99 0.03 11.90
CA ALA A 101 15.84 0.43 12.69
C ALA A 101 15.65 -0.45 13.94
N ALA A 102 15.95 -1.76 13.86
CA ALA A 102 15.83 -2.69 15.00
C ALA A 102 16.78 -2.33 16.14
N PHE A 103 18.00 -1.94 15.84
CA PHE A 103 19.01 -1.59 16.83
C PHE A 103 19.06 -0.08 17.17
N SER A 104 18.11 0.70 16.68
CA SER A 104 18.05 2.12 16.95
C SER A 104 17.77 2.40 18.44
N THR A 105 18.46 3.40 18.99
CA THR A 105 18.27 3.89 20.35
C THR A 105 17.62 5.27 20.40
N SER A 106 17.51 5.94 19.25
CA SER A 106 16.90 7.25 19.09
C SER A 106 16.00 7.30 17.87
N LEU A 107 15.07 8.25 17.84
CA LEU A 107 14.18 8.46 16.70
C LEU A 107 14.96 8.83 15.43
N GLY A 108 16.10 9.55 15.56
CA GLY A 108 16.97 9.88 14.43
C GLY A 108 17.56 8.63 13.76
N TRP A 109 18.08 7.66 14.51
CA TRP A 109 18.55 6.39 13.97
C TRP A 109 17.42 5.58 13.35
N LEU A 110 16.22 5.60 13.98
CA LEU A 110 15.03 4.96 13.44
C LEU A 110 14.64 5.56 12.08
N MET A 111 14.72 6.89 11.93
CA MET A 111 14.49 7.60 10.66
C MET A 111 15.50 7.18 9.57
N ILE A 112 16.77 7.04 9.90
CA ILE A 112 17.80 6.54 8.97
C ILE A 112 17.45 5.11 8.52
N GLY A 113 17.14 4.22 9.46
CA GLY A 113 16.72 2.85 9.15
C GLY A 113 15.49 2.80 8.24
N ARG A 114 14.47 3.63 8.51
CA ARG A 114 13.26 3.76 7.67
C ARG A 114 13.57 4.27 6.26
N SER A 115 14.49 5.23 6.13
CA SER A 115 14.92 5.74 4.82
C SER A 115 15.66 4.68 4.01
N ILE A 116 16.57 3.93 4.63
CA ILE A 116 17.28 2.82 3.97
C ILE A 116 16.28 1.70 3.61
N GLN A 117 15.35 1.36 4.51
CA GLN A 117 14.32 0.36 4.27
C GLN A 117 13.46 0.71 3.04
N GLY A 118 13.02 1.97 2.92
CA GLY A 118 12.27 2.44 1.74
C GLY A 118 13.11 2.45 0.46
N ALA A 119 14.44 2.65 0.56
CA ALA A 119 15.33 2.57 -0.58
C ALA A 119 15.39 1.16 -1.22
N GLY A 120 14.90 0.12 -0.53
CA GLY A 120 14.68 -1.22 -1.12
C GLY A 120 13.40 -1.33 -1.96
N ALA A 121 13.16 -0.44 -2.91
CA ALA A 121 11.93 -0.28 -3.71
C ALA A 121 11.75 -1.37 -4.79
N VAL A 122 11.56 -2.63 -4.40
CA VAL A 122 11.53 -3.78 -5.33
C VAL A 122 10.20 -4.03 -6.04
N SER A 123 9.10 -3.37 -5.64
CA SER A 123 7.75 -3.71 -6.12
C SER A 123 7.63 -3.69 -7.64
N ALA A 124 8.23 -2.70 -8.33
CA ALA A 124 8.23 -2.62 -9.78
C ALA A 124 8.94 -3.82 -10.43
N ALA A 125 10.11 -4.20 -9.91
CA ALA A 125 10.90 -5.31 -10.44
C ALA A 125 10.18 -6.67 -10.23
N VAL A 126 9.54 -6.87 -9.07
CA VAL A 126 8.78 -8.11 -8.79
C VAL A 126 7.55 -8.22 -9.68
N THR A 127 6.81 -7.12 -9.87
CA THR A 127 5.64 -7.09 -10.76
C THR A 127 6.05 -7.33 -12.22
N ALA A 128 7.18 -6.77 -12.65
CA ALA A 128 7.71 -6.99 -13.98
C ALA A 128 8.14 -8.44 -14.18
N LEU A 129 8.83 -9.05 -13.20
CA LEU A 129 9.20 -10.48 -13.26
C LEU A 129 7.96 -11.37 -13.37
N LEU A 130 6.89 -11.06 -12.64
CA LEU A 130 5.63 -11.81 -12.74
C LEU A 130 5.03 -11.71 -14.15
N ALA A 131 5.06 -10.51 -14.74
CA ALA A 131 4.57 -10.31 -16.10
C ALA A 131 5.42 -11.05 -17.14
N ASP A 132 6.74 -11.11 -16.94
CA ASP A 132 7.67 -11.83 -17.84
C ASP A 132 7.51 -13.37 -17.75
N GLN A 133 7.05 -13.89 -16.61
CA GLN A 133 6.87 -15.33 -16.33
C GLN A 133 5.43 -15.83 -16.51
N THR A 134 4.50 -14.98 -16.95
CA THR A 134 3.09 -15.34 -17.14
C THR A 134 2.58 -14.90 -18.50
N ARG A 135 1.82 -15.78 -19.17
CA ARG A 135 1.11 -15.44 -20.42
C ARG A 135 0.02 -14.38 -20.13
N ASP A 136 -0.36 -13.64 -21.18
CA ASP A 136 -1.37 -12.56 -21.08
C ASP A 136 -2.72 -13.08 -20.55
N GLU A 137 -3.14 -14.30 -20.94
CA GLU A 137 -4.40 -14.94 -20.56
C GLU A 137 -4.49 -15.24 -19.06
N VAL A 138 -3.37 -15.51 -18.39
CA VAL A 138 -3.32 -15.86 -16.95
C VAL A 138 -2.72 -14.77 -16.08
N ARG A 139 -2.15 -13.72 -16.66
CA ARG A 139 -1.48 -12.63 -15.95
C ARG A 139 -2.41 -11.94 -14.93
N THR A 140 -3.67 -11.72 -15.30
CA THR A 140 -4.65 -11.13 -14.36
C THR A 140 -4.86 -12.01 -13.12
N LYS A 141 -4.89 -13.34 -13.29
CA LYS A 141 -5.00 -14.28 -12.15
C LYS A 141 -3.75 -14.26 -11.28
N ALA A 142 -2.55 -14.18 -11.89
CA ALA A 142 -1.29 -14.06 -11.17
C ALA A 142 -1.21 -12.75 -10.36
N MET A 143 -1.59 -11.63 -10.94
CA MET A 143 -1.65 -10.34 -10.25
C MET A 143 -2.69 -10.34 -9.12
N ALA A 144 -3.84 -10.99 -9.31
CA ALA A 144 -4.86 -11.15 -8.27
C ALA A 144 -4.35 -11.97 -7.07
N LEU A 145 -3.52 -12.99 -7.32
CA LEU A 145 -2.88 -13.76 -6.25
C LEU A 145 -1.93 -12.89 -5.43
N VAL A 146 -1.12 -12.04 -6.08
CA VAL A 146 -0.26 -11.06 -5.39
C VAL A 146 -1.09 -10.08 -4.58
N GLY A 147 -2.11 -9.47 -5.18
CA GLY A 147 -3.00 -8.54 -4.47
C GLY A 147 -3.68 -9.18 -3.26
N GLY A 148 -4.19 -10.40 -3.42
CA GLY A 148 -4.79 -11.17 -2.33
C GLY A 148 -3.81 -11.49 -1.20
N SER A 149 -2.55 -11.81 -1.55
CA SER A 149 -1.51 -12.05 -0.54
C SER A 149 -1.18 -10.78 0.26
N ILE A 150 -1.15 -9.61 -0.37
CA ILE A 150 -0.94 -8.32 0.29
C ILE A 150 -2.09 -8.02 1.26
N ALA A 151 -3.35 -8.17 0.81
CA ALA A 151 -4.52 -7.95 1.64
C ALA A 151 -4.58 -8.90 2.85
N LEU A 152 -4.24 -10.18 2.64
CA LEU A 152 -4.15 -11.16 3.72
C LEU A 152 -3.08 -10.77 4.75
N MET A 153 -1.88 -10.37 4.29
CA MET A 153 -0.80 -9.97 5.18
C MET A 153 -1.13 -8.67 5.94
N PHE A 154 -1.89 -7.78 5.34
CA PHE A 154 -2.40 -6.61 6.05
C PHE A 154 -3.34 -7.02 7.21
N ALA A 155 -4.32 -7.88 6.97
CA ALA A 155 -5.22 -8.38 8.01
C ALA A 155 -4.45 -9.14 9.12
N VAL A 156 -3.51 -10.01 8.74
CA VAL A 156 -2.65 -10.75 9.68
C VAL A 156 -1.81 -9.79 10.52
N SER A 157 -1.27 -8.74 9.92
CA SER A 157 -0.47 -7.74 10.64
C SER A 157 -1.26 -6.97 11.69
N LEU A 158 -2.52 -6.64 11.41
CA LEU A 158 -3.38 -5.94 12.36
C LEU A 158 -3.69 -6.77 13.60
N LEU A 159 -3.72 -8.09 13.45
CA LEU A 159 -3.83 -9.02 14.57
C LEU A 159 -2.51 -9.16 15.32
N LEU A 160 -1.41 -9.43 14.59
CA LEU A 160 -0.14 -9.81 15.20
C LEU A 160 0.64 -8.61 15.77
N ALA A 161 0.56 -7.43 15.15
CA ALA A 161 1.38 -6.29 15.55
C ALA A 161 1.18 -5.86 17.02
N PRO A 162 -0.07 -5.67 17.52
CA PRO A 162 -0.29 -5.32 18.91
C PRO A 162 0.18 -6.39 19.89
N LEU A 163 0.07 -7.67 19.52
CA LEU A 163 0.49 -8.80 20.35
C LEU A 163 2.02 -8.93 20.39
N LEU A 164 2.66 -8.87 19.23
CA LEU A 164 4.10 -9.03 19.11
C LEU A 164 4.86 -7.85 19.70
N VAL A 165 4.36 -6.61 19.56
CA VAL A 165 5.07 -5.44 20.10
C VAL A 165 5.20 -5.48 21.61
N VAL A 166 4.25 -6.10 22.30
CA VAL A 166 4.33 -6.30 23.77
C VAL A 166 5.44 -7.29 24.13
N ALA A 167 5.62 -8.34 23.32
CA ALA A 167 6.60 -9.40 23.58
C ALA A 167 8.03 -9.01 23.18
N ILE A 168 8.20 -8.38 22.03
CA ILE A 168 9.53 -8.13 21.41
C ILE A 168 9.83 -6.64 21.16
N GLY A 169 8.90 -5.75 21.46
CA GLY A 169 9.05 -4.30 21.24
C GLY A 169 9.10 -3.92 19.74
N LEU A 170 9.23 -2.60 19.50
CA LEU A 170 9.34 -2.08 18.14
C LEU A 170 10.63 -2.54 17.44
N GLY A 171 11.74 -2.59 18.15
CA GLY A 171 13.01 -3.10 17.63
C GLY A 171 12.90 -4.56 17.18
N GLY A 172 12.23 -5.42 17.95
CA GLY A 172 11.97 -6.81 17.59
C GLY A 172 11.11 -6.95 16.35
N LEU A 173 10.09 -6.09 16.17
CA LEU A 173 9.29 -6.05 14.94
C LEU A 173 10.14 -5.69 13.72
N PHE A 174 11.06 -4.72 13.84
CA PHE A 174 11.98 -4.39 12.76
C PHE A 174 12.97 -5.50 12.47
N ALA A 175 13.50 -6.18 13.50
CA ALA A 175 14.37 -7.34 13.31
C ALA A 175 13.64 -8.46 12.57
N MET A 176 12.39 -8.75 12.95
CA MET A 176 11.55 -9.72 12.25
C MET A 176 11.28 -9.30 10.80
N THR A 177 11.03 -8.01 10.55
CA THR A 177 10.89 -7.47 9.19
C THR A 177 12.14 -7.72 8.34
N GLY A 178 13.32 -7.51 8.91
CA GLY A 178 14.61 -7.82 8.26
C GLY A 178 14.76 -9.31 7.96
N ALA A 179 14.43 -10.17 8.92
CA ALA A 179 14.46 -11.63 8.74
C ALA A 179 13.48 -12.10 7.65
N LEU A 180 12.27 -11.56 7.61
CA LEU A 180 11.29 -11.85 6.55
C LEU A 180 11.81 -11.43 5.16
N ALA A 181 12.52 -10.30 5.07
CA ALA A 181 13.14 -9.86 3.81
C ALA A 181 14.25 -10.81 3.35
N LEU A 182 15.08 -11.31 4.28
CA LEU A 182 16.08 -12.38 3.98
C LEU A 182 15.40 -13.66 3.53
N GLY A 183 14.27 -14.05 4.14
CA GLY A 183 13.42 -15.13 3.66
C GLY A 183 12.89 -14.88 2.24
N GLY A 184 12.52 -13.65 1.92
CA GLY A 184 12.15 -13.23 0.57
C GLY A 184 13.29 -13.43 -0.44
N ILE A 185 14.54 -13.11 -0.07
CA ILE A 185 15.73 -13.38 -0.91
C ILE A 185 15.87 -14.88 -1.18
N ALA A 186 15.71 -15.72 -0.16
CA ALA A 186 15.74 -17.17 -0.31
C ALA A 186 14.68 -17.65 -1.32
N VAL A 187 13.47 -17.13 -1.25
CA VAL A 187 12.39 -17.44 -2.21
C VAL A 187 12.75 -16.98 -3.63
N VAL A 188 13.39 -15.80 -3.81
CA VAL A 188 13.83 -15.33 -5.13
C VAL A 188 14.86 -16.28 -5.74
N ILE A 189 15.84 -16.72 -4.94
CA ILE A 189 16.98 -17.52 -5.43
C ILE A 189 16.52 -18.94 -5.75
N TRP A 190 15.79 -19.59 -4.83
CA TRP A 190 15.48 -21.03 -4.93
C TRP A 190 14.03 -21.32 -5.36
N GLY A 191 13.09 -20.43 -5.06
CA GLY A 191 11.66 -20.61 -5.35
C GLY A 191 11.27 -20.14 -6.74
N ALA A 192 11.64 -18.91 -7.11
CA ALA A 192 11.22 -18.33 -8.37
C ALA A 192 11.90 -19.00 -9.57
N PRO A 193 11.17 -19.30 -10.68
CA PRO A 193 11.76 -19.85 -11.90
C PRO A 193 12.87 -18.96 -12.48
N ALA A 194 13.72 -19.53 -13.36
CA ALA A 194 14.73 -18.76 -14.08
C ALA A 194 14.09 -17.64 -14.91
N GLU A 195 14.80 -16.54 -15.06
CA GLU A 195 14.34 -15.43 -15.92
C GLU A 195 14.31 -15.90 -17.39
N PRO A 196 13.28 -15.50 -18.19
CA PRO A 196 13.30 -15.72 -19.62
C PRO A 196 14.51 -14.99 -20.25
N LEU A 197 15.25 -15.69 -21.11
CA LEU A 197 16.43 -15.12 -21.79
C LEU A 197 16.07 -14.02 -22.81
N GLU A 198 14.85 -14.05 -23.32
CA GLU A 198 14.36 -13.04 -24.25
C GLU A 198 13.67 -11.90 -23.48
N HIS A 199 14.39 -10.83 -23.27
CA HIS A 199 13.76 -9.54 -22.91
C HIS A 199 13.02 -9.06 -24.16
N LYS A 200 11.69 -9.25 -24.21
CA LYS A 200 10.87 -8.68 -25.28
C LYS A 200 11.15 -7.18 -25.35
N ASN A 201 11.76 -6.75 -26.47
CA ASN A 201 11.94 -5.33 -26.82
C ASN A 201 10.57 -4.70 -27.14
N LEU A 202 9.70 -4.62 -26.15
CA LEU A 202 8.45 -3.89 -26.28
C LEU A 202 8.76 -2.38 -26.27
N PRO A 203 8.11 -1.59 -27.13
CA PRO A 203 8.22 -0.14 -27.08
C PRO A 203 7.88 0.33 -25.66
N ARG A 204 8.81 1.05 -25.05
CA ARG A 204 8.61 1.57 -23.69
C ARG A 204 7.81 2.86 -23.77
N GLY A 205 6.71 2.94 -23.01
CA GLY A 205 5.96 4.17 -22.85
C GLY A 205 6.85 5.27 -22.24
N ARG A 206 6.65 6.49 -22.70
CA ARG A 206 7.38 7.66 -22.16
C ARG A 206 6.63 8.25 -20.97
N LEU A 207 7.37 8.77 -20.01
CA LEU A 207 6.79 9.45 -18.84
C LEU A 207 5.86 10.62 -19.26
N SER A 208 6.24 11.36 -20.31
CA SER A 208 5.44 12.45 -20.87
C SER A 208 4.05 12.01 -21.36
N GLU A 209 3.94 10.77 -21.89
CA GLU A 209 2.65 10.21 -22.34
C GLU A 209 1.70 9.95 -21.16
N VAL A 210 2.25 9.52 -20.02
CA VAL A 210 1.49 9.30 -18.79
C VAL A 210 1.06 10.63 -18.16
N LEU A 211 2.00 11.59 -18.07
CA LEU A 211 1.74 12.90 -17.49
C LEU A 211 0.87 13.80 -18.39
N GLY A 212 0.77 13.52 -19.68
CA GLY A 212 -0.13 14.22 -20.61
C GLY A 212 -1.59 13.78 -20.53
N GLN A 213 -1.90 12.69 -19.83
CA GLN A 213 -3.28 12.15 -19.77
C GLN A 213 -4.02 12.59 -18.50
N ALA A 214 -5.00 13.47 -18.64
CA ALA A 214 -5.78 13.99 -17.52
C ALA A 214 -6.48 12.87 -16.70
N ALA A 215 -6.90 11.78 -17.34
CA ALA A 215 -7.51 10.65 -16.64
C ALA A 215 -6.52 9.93 -15.72
N LEU A 216 -5.27 9.73 -16.16
CA LEU A 216 -4.20 9.17 -15.33
C LEU A 216 -3.79 10.13 -14.22
N LEU A 217 -3.69 11.44 -14.50
CA LEU A 217 -3.37 12.43 -13.48
C LEU A 217 -4.41 12.47 -12.35
N ARG A 218 -5.71 12.33 -12.67
CA ARG A 218 -6.78 12.24 -11.65
C ARG A 218 -6.63 11.02 -10.76
N LEU A 219 -6.32 9.85 -11.34
CA LEU A 219 -6.09 8.62 -10.58
C LEU A 219 -4.82 8.71 -9.75
N ASN A 220 -3.75 9.30 -10.30
CA ASN A 220 -2.50 9.54 -9.62
C ASN A 220 -2.65 10.51 -8.44
N PHE A 221 -3.44 11.58 -8.59
CA PHE A 221 -3.79 12.46 -7.48
C PHE A 221 -4.61 11.71 -6.43
N GLY A 222 -5.53 10.86 -6.86
CA GLY A 222 -6.36 10.05 -5.97
C GLY A 222 -5.58 9.10 -5.11
N VAL A 223 -4.64 8.34 -5.68
CA VAL A 223 -3.81 7.41 -4.90
C VAL A 223 -2.90 8.14 -3.93
N PHE A 224 -2.38 9.31 -4.31
CA PHE A 224 -1.59 10.15 -3.43
C PHE A 224 -2.41 10.60 -2.21
N VAL A 225 -3.61 11.16 -2.41
CA VAL A 225 -4.48 11.62 -1.32
C VAL A 225 -4.94 10.45 -0.44
N LEU A 226 -5.35 9.32 -1.04
CA LEU A 226 -5.81 8.14 -0.31
C LEU A 226 -4.75 7.67 0.70
N HIS A 227 -3.50 7.54 0.27
CA HIS A 227 -2.42 7.04 1.10
C HIS A 227 -1.85 8.11 2.05
N ALA A 228 -1.95 9.39 1.68
CA ALA A 228 -1.66 10.49 2.61
C ALA A 228 -2.63 10.47 3.79
N VAL A 229 -3.93 10.36 3.53
CA VAL A 229 -4.96 10.24 4.57
C VAL A 229 -4.78 8.97 5.39
N GLN A 230 -4.51 7.84 4.75
CA GLN A 230 -4.29 6.57 5.44
C GLN A 230 -3.13 6.68 6.44
N LEU A 231 -1.97 7.20 6.03
CA LEU A 231 -0.83 7.28 6.95
C LEU A 231 -1.03 8.35 8.03
N ALA A 232 -1.65 9.47 7.71
CA ALA A 232 -2.04 10.48 8.69
C ALA A 232 -2.96 9.89 9.78
N MET A 233 -3.91 9.04 9.39
CA MET A 233 -4.76 8.30 10.34
C MET A 233 -3.93 7.34 11.23
N TRP A 234 -2.95 6.63 10.69
CA TRP A 234 -2.08 5.76 11.50
C TRP A 234 -1.23 6.53 12.52
N VAL A 235 -0.98 7.82 12.31
CA VAL A 235 -0.33 8.69 13.33
C VAL A 235 -1.28 9.00 14.48
N ALA A 236 -2.58 9.17 14.22
CA ALA A 236 -3.58 9.66 15.19
C ALA A 236 -4.41 8.55 15.86
N ILE A 237 -4.93 7.60 15.08
CA ILE A 237 -5.92 6.61 15.53
C ILE A 237 -5.46 5.75 16.70
N PRO A 238 -4.21 5.24 16.76
CA PRO A 238 -3.77 4.46 17.93
C PRO A 238 -3.87 5.22 19.24
N ALA A 239 -3.56 6.52 19.20
CA ALA A 239 -3.68 7.38 20.38
C ALA A 239 -5.14 7.63 20.77
N LEU A 240 -6.05 7.82 19.80
CA LEU A 240 -7.49 7.98 20.05
C LEU A 240 -8.09 6.71 20.68
N LEU A 241 -7.70 5.52 20.23
CA LEU A 241 -8.18 4.27 20.83
C LEU A 241 -7.71 4.13 22.29
N VAL A 242 -6.47 4.52 22.59
CA VAL A 242 -5.98 4.54 23.97
C VAL A 242 -6.76 5.54 24.82
N GLN A 243 -7.04 6.76 24.30
CA GLN A 243 -7.86 7.76 24.99
C GLN A 243 -9.30 7.29 25.21
N ALA A 244 -9.85 6.48 24.32
CA ALA A 244 -11.17 5.87 24.46
C ALA A 244 -11.18 4.64 25.42
N GLY A 245 -10.04 4.36 26.09
CA GLY A 245 -9.93 3.30 27.10
C GLY A 245 -9.51 1.94 26.54
N LEU A 246 -9.13 1.82 25.28
CA LEU A 246 -8.65 0.56 24.69
C LEU A 246 -7.12 0.49 24.80
N SER A 247 -6.61 -0.46 25.58
CA SER A 247 -5.17 -0.67 25.67
C SER A 247 -4.59 -1.13 24.32
N LYS A 248 -3.34 -0.80 24.05
CA LYS A 248 -2.68 -1.06 22.74
C LYS A 248 -2.67 -2.55 22.37
N GLU A 249 -2.62 -3.45 23.36
CA GLU A 249 -2.67 -4.90 23.16
C GLU A 249 -3.98 -5.39 22.57
N HIS A 250 -5.06 -4.63 22.76
CA HIS A 250 -6.42 -4.96 22.33
C HIS A 250 -6.86 -4.19 21.08
N HIS A 251 -6.00 -3.35 20.47
CA HIS A 251 -6.36 -2.59 19.26
C HIS A 251 -6.84 -3.51 18.10
N TRP A 252 -6.37 -4.74 18.04
CA TRP A 252 -6.82 -5.72 17.06
C TRP A 252 -8.30 -6.06 17.14
N TRP A 253 -8.95 -5.87 18.31
CA TRP A 253 -10.40 -6.04 18.48
C TRP A 253 -11.22 -5.06 17.63
N VAL A 254 -10.64 -3.92 17.30
CA VAL A 254 -11.25 -2.91 16.44
C VAL A 254 -10.76 -3.07 15.00
N TYR A 255 -9.45 -3.16 14.80
CA TYR A 255 -8.88 -3.17 13.45
C TYR A 255 -9.26 -4.40 12.64
N LEU A 256 -9.11 -5.59 13.21
CA LEU A 256 -9.30 -6.83 12.47
C LEU A 256 -10.76 -7.03 12.05
N PRO A 257 -11.79 -6.92 12.93
CA PRO A 257 -13.18 -7.01 12.52
C PRO A 257 -13.57 -5.94 11.48
N ALA A 258 -13.09 -4.70 11.65
CA ALA A 258 -13.36 -3.60 10.72
C ALA A 258 -12.84 -3.92 9.30
N VAL A 259 -11.60 -4.42 9.20
CA VAL A 259 -10.99 -4.79 7.91
C VAL A 259 -11.68 -6.02 7.30
N LEU A 260 -11.92 -7.09 8.08
CA LEU A 260 -12.55 -8.28 7.55
C LEU A 260 -13.97 -8.01 7.07
N ALA A 261 -14.77 -7.27 7.86
CA ALA A 261 -16.12 -6.88 7.46
C ALA A 261 -16.10 -5.98 6.21
N SER A 262 -15.13 -5.09 6.09
CA SER A 262 -15.00 -4.22 4.92
C SER A 262 -14.66 -4.97 3.62
N PHE A 263 -13.90 -6.08 3.69
CA PHE A 263 -13.67 -6.95 2.53
C PHE A 263 -14.97 -7.64 2.08
N LEU A 264 -15.83 -8.04 3.02
CA LEU A 264 -17.15 -8.58 2.67
C LEU A 264 -18.00 -7.52 1.97
N VAL A 265 -18.08 -6.31 2.54
CA VAL A 265 -18.81 -5.19 1.92
C VAL A 265 -18.25 -4.89 0.53
N MET A 266 -16.93 -4.82 0.35
CA MET A 266 -16.32 -4.63 -0.95
C MET A 266 -16.71 -5.75 -1.93
N GLY A 267 -16.67 -7.00 -1.52
CA GLY A 267 -17.04 -8.14 -2.35
C GLY A 267 -18.49 -8.09 -2.83
N PHE A 268 -19.42 -7.70 -1.96
CA PHE A 268 -20.85 -7.58 -2.29
C PHE A 268 -21.24 -6.28 -3.00
N THR A 269 -20.39 -5.25 -2.98
CA THR A 269 -20.69 -3.95 -3.62
C THR A 269 -19.89 -3.73 -4.89
N LEU A 270 -18.55 -3.73 -4.81
CA LEU A 270 -17.69 -3.33 -5.94
C LEU A 270 -17.90 -4.24 -7.15
N PHE A 271 -17.73 -5.56 -7.00
CA PHE A 271 -17.76 -6.47 -8.15
C PHE A 271 -19.14 -6.57 -8.83
N PRO A 272 -20.28 -6.69 -8.10
CA PRO A 272 -21.59 -6.70 -8.73
C PRO A 272 -21.95 -5.38 -9.40
N LEU A 273 -21.61 -4.25 -8.77
CA LEU A 273 -21.94 -2.93 -9.32
C LEU A 273 -21.03 -2.55 -10.50
N GLU A 274 -19.75 -2.98 -10.50
CA GLU A 274 -18.85 -2.83 -11.66
C GLU A 274 -19.40 -3.58 -12.88
N LYS A 275 -19.84 -4.83 -12.69
CA LYS A 275 -20.47 -5.61 -13.79
C LYS A 275 -21.73 -4.94 -14.34
N ARG A 276 -22.46 -4.20 -13.51
CA ARG A 276 -23.66 -3.45 -13.92
C ARG A 276 -23.34 -2.06 -14.51
N GLY A 277 -22.07 -1.68 -14.62
CA GLY A 277 -21.65 -0.38 -15.18
C GLY A 277 -21.64 0.78 -14.17
N TYR A 278 -21.87 0.53 -12.88
CA TYR A 278 -21.92 1.59 -11.85
C TYR A 278 -20.57 1.91 -11.23
N LEU A 279 -19.45 1.49 -11.83
CA LEU A 279 -18.10 1.68 -11.26
C LEU A 279 -17.81 3.14 -10.88
N ARG A 280 -18.22 4.12 -11.73
CA ARG A 280 -18.06 5.55 -11.43
C ARG A 280 -18.80 5.96 -10.15
N ALA A 281 -20.04 5.54 -9.99
CA ALA A 281 -20.85 5.88 -8.81
C ALA A 281 -20.23 5.27 -7.55
N VAL A 282 -19.82 4.00 -7.59
CA VAL A 282 -19.15 3.31 -6.48
C VAL A 282 -17.85 4.02 -6.09
N PHE A 283 -17.06 4.41 -7.08
CA PHE A 283 -15.79 5.11 -6.86
C PHE A 283 -15.99 6.46 -6.17
N LEU A 284 -16.89 7.30 -6.69
CA LEU A 284 -17.19 8.62 -6.12
C LEU A 284 -17.84 8.50 -4.73
N SER A 285 -18.73 7.51 -4.53
CA SER A 285 -19.34 7.25 -3.22
C SER A 285 -18.32 6.81 -2.19
N ALA A 286 -17.32 6.02 -2.58
CA ALA A 286 -16.23 5.61 -1.69
C ALA A 286 -15.36 6.81 -1.25
N ILE A 287 -15.07 7.76 -2.17
CA ILE A 287 -14.36 9.00 -1.81
C ILE A 287 -15.21 9.84 -0.85
N ALA A 288 -16.50 10.02 -1.15
CA ALA A 288 -17.42 10.77 -0.29
C ALA A 288 -17.54 10.13 1.10
N LEU A 289 -17.57 8.79 1.17
CA LEU A 289 -17.57 8.04 2.43
C LEU A 289 -16.33 8.35 3.27
N ILE A 290 -15.12 8.36 2.67
CA ILE A 290 -13.89 8.73 3.39
C ILE A 290 -13.97 10.18 3.89
N ALA A 291 -14.52 11.13 3.11
CA ALA A 291 -14.71 12.50 3.57
C ALA A 291 -15.64 12.59 4.80
N LEU A 292 -16.75 11.84 4.77
CA LEU A 292 -17.67 11.75 5.91
C LEU A 292 -17.01 11.14 7.14
N VAL A 293 -16.15 10.12 6.95
CA VAL A 293 -15.37 9.52 8.04
C VAL A 293 -14.42 10.55 8.66
N GLN A 294 -13.73 11.36 7.85
CA GLN A 294 -12.86 12.43 8.39
C GLN A 294 -13.64 13.44 9.23
N LEU A 295 -14.84 13.82 8.79
CA LEU A 295 -15.74 14.68 9.56
C LEU A 295 -16.19 14.01 10.87
N GLY A 296 -16.52 12.73 10.82
CA GLY A 296 -16.87 11.94 12.00
C GLY A 296 -15.70 11.84 13.00
N LEU A 297 -14.47 11.63 12.52
CA LEU A 297 -13.28 11.60 13.36
C LEU A 297 -12.97 12.97 13.97
N TRP A 298 -13.10 14.05 13.20
CA TRP A 298 -13.00 15.41 13.73
C TRP A 298 -13.99 15.64 14.88
N TRP A 299 -15.25 15.26 14.69
CA TRP A 299 -16.29 15.38 15.73
C TRP A 299 -15.99 14.49 16.94
N SER A 300 -15.47 13.27 16.72
CA SER A 300 -15.14 12.33 17.80
C SER A 300 -14.07 12.86 18.77
N VAL A 301 -13.10 13.63 18.25
CA VAL A 301 -12.09 14.29 19.09
C VAL A 301 -12.73 15.39 19.95
N SER A 302 -13.70 16.13 19.40
CA SER A 302 -14.39 17.23 20.12
C SER A 302 -15.34 16.71 21.21
N SER A 303 -15.99 15.57 20.94
CA SER A 303 -17.03 15.01 21.82
C SER A 303 -16.52 13.96 22.81
N SER A 304 -15.21 13.71 22.85
CA SER A 304 -14.61 12.61 23.61
C SER A 304 -15.34 11.27 23.37
N ALA A 305 -15.56 10.97 22.10
CA ALA A 305 -16.39 9.86 21.67
C ALA A 305 -15.86 8.53 22.17
N GLY A 306 -16.80 7.67 22.59
CA GLY A 306 -16.47 6.32 23.04
C GLY A 306 -15.99 5.40 21.91
N MET A 307 -15.42 4.26 22.30
CA MET A 307 -14.85 3.25 21.42
C MET A 307 -15.81 2.77 20.32
N GLY A 308 -17.13 2.71 20.59
CA GLY A 308 -18.12 2.28 19.61
C GLY A 308 -18.16 3.15 18.36
N LEU A 309 -18.13 4.49 18.51
CA LEU A 309 -18.10 5.41 17.36
C LEU A 309 -16.80 5.27 16.59
N LEU A 310 -15.65 5.19 17.27
CA LEU A 310 -14.36 5.02 16.61
C LEU A 310 -14.30 3.71 15.80
N SER A 311 -14.86 2.62 16.33
CA SER A 311 -14.96 1.32 15.65
C SER A 311 -15.79 1.41 14.37
N VAL A 312 -16.95 2.08 14.42
CA VAL A 312 -17.81 2.30 13.24
C VAL A 312 -17.11 3.17 12.20
N LEU A 313 -16.47 4.27 12.63
CA LEU A 313 -15.74 5.15 11.70
C LEU A 313 -14.57 4.43 11.03
N LEU A 314 -13.83 3.60 11.75
CA LEU A 314 -12.76 2.78 11.18
C LEU A 314 -13.29 1.73 10.22
N PHE A 315 -14.38 1.06 10.54
CA PHE A 315 -15.05 0.14 9.62
C PHE A 315 -15.46 0.84 8.31
N LEU A 316 -16.11 2.00 8.40
CA LEU A 316 -16.51 2.80 7.23
C LEU A 316 -15.30 3.30 6.44
N PHE A 317 -14.22 3.69 7.14
CA PHE A 317 -12.96 4.04 6.47
C PHE A 317 -12.44 2.87 5.63
N PHE A 318 -12.34 1.67 6.21
CA PHE A 318 -11.86 0.50 5.48
C PHE A 318 -12.79 0.08 4.35
N CYS A 319 -14.11 0.27 4.46
CA CYS A 319 -15.03 0.06 3.35
C CYS A 319 -14.70 0.97 2.16
N GLY A 320 -14.55 2.27 2.37
CA GLY A 320 -14.16 3.21 1.32
C GLY A 320 -12.74 2.95 0.79
N PHE A 321 -11.78 2.74 1.70
CA PHE A 321 -10.39 2.48 1.38
C PHE A 321 -10.21 1.24 0.50
N ASN A 322 -10.77 0.08 0.88
CA ASN A 322 -10.59 -1.16 0.14
C ASN A 322 -11.24 -1.12 -1.25
N VAL A 323 -12.39 -0.46 -1.39
CA VAL A 323 -13.03 -0.23 -2.70
C VAL A 323 -12.11 0.61 -3.60
N LEU A 324 -11.53 1.68 -3.08
CA LEU A 324 -10.63 2.56 -3.84
C LEU A 324 -9.29 1.88 -4.14
N GLU A 325 -8.71 1.18 -3.18
CA GLU A 325 -7.45 0.44 -3.35
C GLU A 325 -7.56 -0.67 -4.40
N ALA A 326 -8.71 -1.33 -4.50
CA ALA A 326 -8.96 -2.33 -5.54
C ALA A 326 -9.25 -1.71 -6.91
N SER A 327 -10.00 -0.61 -6.96
CA SER A 327 -10.48 -0.03 -8.21
C SER A 327 -9.47 0.90 -8.90
N GLN A 328 -8.70 1.70 -8.15
CA GLN A 328 -7.78 2.69 -8.73
C GLN A 328 -6.69 2.09 -9.63
N PRO A 329 -5.90 1.08 -9.19
CA PRO A 329 -4.86 0.50 -10.04
C PRO A 329 -5.45 -0.22 -11.26
N SER A 330 -6.63 -0.83 -11.11
CA SER A 330 -7.38 -1.42 -12.22
C SER A 330 -7.76 -0.36 -13.26
N LEU A 331 -8.31 0.77 -12.82
CA LEU A 331 -8.65 1.89 -13.70
C LEU A 331 -7.40 2.48 -14.36
N ALA A 332 -6.32 2.70 -13.61
CA ALA A 332 -5.05 3.21 -14.14
C ALA A 332 -4.51 2.29 -15.24
N SER A 333 -4.57 0.98 -15.03
CA SER A 333 -4.16 -0.01 -16.03
C SER A 333 -5.05 -0.05 -17.27
N LYS A 334 -6.39 0.16 -17.11
CA LYS A 334 -7.34 0.18 -18.23
C LYS A 334 -7.26 1.46 -19.07
N VAL A 335 -6.99 2.60 -18.43
CA VAL A 335 -6.88 3.92 -19.08
C VAL A 335 -5.54 4.09 -19.79
N ALA A 336 -4.47 3.51 -19.24
CA ALA A 336 -3.14 3.64 -19.81
C ALA A 336 -3.03 2.95 -21.18
N PRO A 337 -2.34 3.57 -22.17
CA PRO A 337 -2.01 2.91 -23.44
C PRO A 337 -1.26 1.60 -23.17
N ALA A 338 -1.53 0.57 -23.99
CA ALA A 338 -0.97 -0.77 -23.76
C ALA A 338 0.56 -0.77 -23.63
N HIS A 339 1.26 0.01 -24.47
CA HIS A 339 2.72 0.15 -24.46
C HIS A 339 3.27 0.97 -23.27
N ALA A 340 2.43 1.82 -22.64
CA ALA A 340 2.81 2.68 -21.52
C ALA A 340 2.26 2.21 -20.16
N ARG A 341 1.56 1.07 -20.11
CA ARG A 341 0.89 0.57 -18.89
C ARG A 341 1.86 0.37 -17.73
N GLY A 342 3.05 -0.18 -17.98
CA GLY A 342 4.07 -0.36 -16.95
C GLY A 342 4.56 0.98 -16.38
N MET A 343 4.77 1.99 -17.23
CA MET A 343 5.14 3.34 -16.81
C MET A 343 4.03 4.00 -16.00
N ALA A 344 2.77 3.87 -16.43
CA ALA A 344 1.61 4.42 -15.72
C ALA A 344 1.46 3.85 -14.31
N LEU A 345 1.60 2.54 -14.16
CA LEU A 345 1.58 1.88 -12.84
C LEU A 345 2.82 2.21 -12.00
N GLY A 346 3.98 2.44 -12.64
CA GLY A 346 5.18 2.92 -11.96
C GLY A 346 4.99 4.30 -11.35
N VAL A 347 4.43 5.25 -12.10
CA VAL A 347 4.07 6.60 -11.61
C VAL A 347 3.02 6.51 -10.51
N TYR A 348 1.98 5.69 -10.70
CA TYR A 348 0.94 5.44 -9.71
C TYR A 348 1.54 4.97 -8.38
N ASN A 349 2.40 3.94 -8.38
CA ASN A 349 3.03 3.41 -7.18
C ASN A 349 4.03 4.40 -6.53
N SER A 350 4.71 5.23 -7.35
CA SER A 350 5.56 6.32 -6.82
C SER A 350 4.73 7.35 -6.07
N LEU A 351 3.60 7.77 -6.63
CA LEU A 351 2.69 8.73 -5.99
C LEU A 351 1.98 8.16 -4.78
N GLN A 352 1.64 6.86 -4.79
CA GLN A 352 1.20 6.12 -3.60
C GLN A 352 2.21 6.27 -2.46
N SER A 353 3.47 6.01 -2.74
CA SER A 353 4.56 6.07 -1.75
C SER A 353 4.83 7.49 -1.27
N LEU A 354 4.76 8.48 -2.17
CA LEU A 354 4.86 9.90 -1.80
C LEU A 354 3.66 10.34 -0.96
N GLY A 355 2.47 9.79 -1.20
CA GLY A 355 1.30 9.96 -0.35
C GLY A 355 1.58 9.52 1.09
N PHE A 356 2.17 8.35 1.28
CA PHE A 356 2.62 7.90 2.61
C PHE A 356 3.59 8.90 3.25
N PHE A 357 4.58 9.40 2.51
CA PHE A 357 5.51 10.39 3.04
C PHE A 357 4.79 11.65 3.54
N VAL A 358 3.96 12.23 2.68
CA VAL A 358 3.23 13.47 2.99
C VAL A 358 2.25 13.26 4.15
N GLY A 359 1.53 12.13 4.15
CA GLY A 359 0.61 11.78 5.22
C GLY A 359 1.29 11.64 6.59
N GLY A 360 2.45 11.02 6.64
CA GLY A 360 3.24 10.92 7.86
C GLY A 360 3.80 12.26 8.30
N ALA A 361 4.55 12.93 7.42
CA ALA A 361 5.25 14.17 7.74
C ALA A 361 4.28 15.32 8.09
N LEU A 362 3.29 15.57 7.22
CA LEU A 362 2.26 16.60 7.50
C LEU A 362 1.31 16.17 8.61
N GLY A 363 0.97 14.87 8.72
CA GLY A 363 0.10 14.37 9.77
C GLY A 363 0.70 14.62 11.15
N GLY A 364 1.96 14.27 11.35
CA GLY A 364 2.67 14.54 12.60
C GLY A 364 2.84 16.04 12.88
N TRP A 365 3.16 16.84 11.84
CA TRP A 365 3.28 18.28 11.96
C TRP A 365 1.95 18.94 12.34
N LEU A 366 0.83 18.54 11.73
CA LEU A 366 -0.50 19.05 12.04
C LEU A 366 -0.90 18.70 13.47
N ILE A 367 -0.64 17.47 13.93
CA ILE A 367 -0.94 17.08 15.31
C ILE A 367 -0.18 17.98 16.30
N LYS A 368 1.09 18.28 16.02
CA LYS A 368 1.92 19.13 16.88
C LYS A 368 1.42 20.57 16.97
N HIS A 369 0.99 21.18 15.85
CA HIS A 369 0.69 22.61 15.78
C HIS A 369 -0.80 22.96 15.86
N VAL A 370 -1.68 22.06 15.37
CA VAL A 370 -3.12 22.30 15.25
C VAL A 370 -3.95 21.23 15.99
N GLY A 371 -3.29 20.20 16.50
CA GLY A 371 -3.94 19.08 17.19
C GLY A 371 -4.59 18.07 16.24
N MET A 372 -5.19 17.02 16.80
CA MET A 372 -5.85 15.97 16.04
C MET A 372 -7.05 16.47 15.23
N GLN A 373 -7.77 17.48 15.74
CA GLN A 373 -8.89 18.12 15.02
C GLN A 373 -8.41 18.75 13.71
N GLY A 374 -7.30 19.50 13.75
CA GLY A 374 -6.71 20.13 12.57
C GLY A 374 -6.24 19.08 11.56
N LEU A 375 -5.72 17.94 12.01
CA LEU A 375 -5.37 16.82 11.14
C LEU A 375 -6.58 16.32 10.36
N PHE A 376 -7.71 16.00 11.03
CA PHE A 376 -8.89 15.44 10.37
C PHE A 376 -9.58 16.46 9.46
N ILE A 377 -9.55 17.77 9.79
CA ILE A 377 -10.01 18.83 8.88
C ILE A 377 -9.15 18.85 7.61
N ALA A 378 -7.82 18.82 7.73
CA ALA A 378 -6.92 18.84 6.60
C ALA A 378 -7.08 17.57 5.72
N CYS A 379 -7.22 16.39 6.32
CA CYS A 379 -7.52 15.15 5.62
C CYS A 379 -8.87 15.25 4.89
N GLY A 380 -9.91 15.73 5.56
CA GLY A 380 -11.23 15.94 4.97
C GLY A 380 -11.20 16.89 3.78
N ALA A 381 -10.51 18.03 3.91
CA ALA A 381 -10.33 19.00 2.82
C ALA A 381 -9.59 18.38 1.62
N GLY A 382 -8.52 17.61 1.87
CA GLY A 382 -7.79 16.87 0.82
C GLY A 382 -8.69 15.87 0.08
N VAL A 383 -9.52 15.13 0.81
CA VAL A 383 -10.47 14.17 0.22
C VAL A 383 -11.57 14.87 -0.56
N LEU A 384 -12.10 15.99 -0.08
CA LEU A 384 -13.09 16.79 -0.82
C LEU A 384 -12.51 17.38 -2.11
N LEU A 385 -11.27 17.88 -2.05
CA LEU A 385 -10.53 18.29 -3.26
C LEU A 385 -10.38 17.12 -4.24
N TRP A 386 -10.03 15.93 -3.73
CA TRP A 386 -9.96 14.74 -4.57
C TRP A 386 -11.32 14.41 -5.18
N LEU A 387 -12.41 14.47 -4.43
CA LEU A 387 -13.77 14.24 -4.96
C LEU A 387 -14.08 15.20 -6.10
N ALA A 388 -13.73 16.49 -5.96
CA ALA A 388 -13.91 17.49 -7.00
C ALA A 388 -13.06 17.17 -8.27
N VAL A 389 -11.80 16.77 -8.09
CA VAL A 389 -10.90 16.38 -9.19
C VAL A 389 -11.38 15.10 -9.88
N ALA A 390 -11.92 14.14 -9.12
CA ALA A 390 -12.44 12.88 -9.64
C ALA A 390 -13.83 13.01 -10.29
N TRP A 391 -14.61 14.04 -9.95
CA TRP A 391 -15.99 14.20 -10.41
C TRP A 391 -16.18 14.06 -11.93
N PRO A 392 -15.35 14.69 -12.79
CA PRO A 392 -15.49 14.57 -14.24
C PRO A 392 -14.92 13.26 -14.82
N MET A 393 -14.53 12.28 -13.96
CA MET A 393 -14.00 11.03 -14.49
C MET A 393 -15.03 10.24 -15.28
N GLN A 394 -14.57 9.63 -16.37
CA GLN A 394 -15.34 8.67 -17.15
C GLN A 394 -14.71 7.28 -16.93
N THR A 395 -15.53 6.29 -16.67
CA THR A 395 -15.07 4.90 -16.59
C THR A 395 -15.20 4.24 -17.96
N PRO A 396 -14.24 3.38 -18.35
CA PRO A 396 -14.39 2.59 -19.56
C PRO A 396 -15.70 1.81 -19.53
N SER A 397 -16.46 1.83 -20.62
CA SER A 397 -17.68 1.04 -20.76
C SER A 397 -17.36 -0.45 -20.53
N PRO A 398 -18.24 -1.22 -19.84
CA PRO A 398 -18.13 -2.67 -19.81
C PRO A 398 -18.03 -3.17 -21.26
N LYS A 399 -17.02 -3.97 -21.56
CA LYS A 399 -17.02 -4.68 -22.86
C LYS A 399 -18.28 -5.53 -22.87
N ALA A 400 -19.15 -5.32 -23.86
CA ALA A 400 -20.23 -6.24 -24.14
C ALA A 400 -19.60 -7.63 -24.32
N GLY A 401 -19.84 -8.54 -23.38
CA GLY A 401 -19.45 -9.94 -23.43
C GLY A 401 -20.35 -10.71 -24.35
#